data_99d2d979306e6a873a8b842b81750773
#
_entry.id   99d2d979306e6a873a8b842b81750773
#
_cell.length_a   1.000
_cell.length_b   1.000
_cell.length_c   1.000
_cell.angle_alpha   90.00
_cell.angle_beta   90.00
_cell.angle_gamma   90.00
#
_symmetry.space_group_name_H-M   'P 1'
#
loop_
_entity.id
_entity.type
_entity.pdbx_description
1 polymer ?
#
loop_
_entity_poly.entity_id
_entity_poly.type
_entity_poly.pdbx_seq_one_letter_code
_entity_poly.pdbx_strand_id
1 'polypeptide(L)'
;MKPKRTILCVDDNEQSLSIRKVMLETRGYRVVTCTNSEDALKVFDKGGIDLVLSDLVMPGVDGAELIARIKKQSPQTPAILFSGTVKGYERDTVADVFLPKGMYAPAELLERIRVLLVKKRGPKRATSVGGEFSAAS
;
A
#
# COMPACT_ATOMS: atom_id res chain seq x y z
N MET A 1 9.78 20.53 -10.63
CA MET A 1 9.38 19.21 -10.88
C MET A 1 9.06 18.42 -9.63
N LYS A 2 7.98 17.68 -9.61
CA LYS A 2 7.64 16.92 -8.46
C LYS A 2 8.29 15.58 -8.42
N PRO A 3 8.77 15.13 -7.27
CA PRO A 3 9.36 13.81 -7.16
C PRO A 3 8.27 12.77 -7.38
N LYS A 4 8.64 11.64 -7.92
CA LYS A 4 7.70 10.57 -8.13
C LYS A 4 7.36 9.94 -6.79
N ARG A 5 6.15 9.46 -6.66
CA ARG A 5 5.75 8.70 -5.49
C ARG A 5 6.26 7.30 -5.64
N THR A 6 6.69 6.70 -4.55
CA THR A 6 7.26 5.36 -4.56
C THR A 6 6.30 4.38 -3.92
N ILE A 7 6.04 3.28 -4.64
CA ILE A 7 5.12 2.24 -4.18
C ILE A 7 5.92 0.97 -3.95
N LEU A 8 5.72 0.36 -2.79
CA LEU A 8 6.33 -0.93 -2.47
C LEU A 8 5.31 -2.02 -2.79
N CYS A 9 5.66 -2.92 -3.69
CA CYS A 9 4.79 -4.03 -4.07
C CYS A 9 5.36 -5.33 -3.55
N VAL A 10 4.57 -6.11 -2.85
CA VAL A 10 5.00 -7.35 -2.22
C VAL A 10 4.09 -8.50 -2.65
N ASP A 11 4.67 -9.53 -3.24
CA ASP A 11 3.91 -10.69 -3.71
C ASP A 11 4.94 -11.79 -3.96
N ASP A 12 4.68 -13.02 -3.55
CA ASP A 12 5.62 -14.08 -3.75
C ASP A 12 5.63 -14.57 -5.20
N ASN A 13 4.72 -14.09 -6.04
CA ASN A 13 4.68 -14.45 -7.44
C ASN A 13 5.40 -13.35 -8.25
N GLU A 14 6.58 -13.67 -8.75
CA GLU A 14 7.38 -12.70 -9.47
C GLU A 14 6.75 -12.19 -10.74
N GLN A 15 5.95 -13.03 -11.39
CA GLN A 15 5.32 -12.63 -12.61
C GLN A 15 4.26 -11.57 -12.32
N SER A 16 3.49 -11.76 -11.26
CA SER A 16 2.50 -10.78 -10.85
C SER A 16 3.16 -9.46 -10.51
N LEU A 17 4.31 -9.51 -9.84
CA LEU A 17 5.04 -8.30 -9.48
C LEU A 17 5.51 -7.57 -10.72
N SER A 18 6.01 -8.29 -11.72
CA SER A 18 6.51 -7.67 -12.94
C SER A 18 5.40 -6.94 -13.67
N ILE A 19 4.24 -7.55 -13.77
CA ILE A 19 3.11 -6.96 -14.45
C ILE A 19 2.66 -5.70 -13.72
N ARG A 20 2.57 -5.79 -12.40
CA ARG A 20 2.11 -4.66 -11.62
C ARG A 20 3.12 -3.51 -11.68
N LYS A 21 4.41 -3.85 -11.68
CA LYS A 21 5.44 -2.86 -11.75
C LYS A 21 5.34 -2.06 -13.04
N VAL A 22 5.21 -2.74 -14.18
CA VAL A 22 5.10 -2.07 -15.46
C VAL A 22 3.86 -1.16 -15.47
N MET A 23 2.74 -1.68 -15.00
CA MET A 23 1.51 -0.92 -15.00
C MET A 23 1.65 0.37 -14.18
N LEU A 24 2.26 0.29 -13.02
CA LEU A 24 2.39 1.46 -12.17
C LEU A 24 3.43 2.45 -12.70
N GLU A 25 4.51 1.93 -13.25
CA GLU A 25 5.54 2.80 -13.79
C GLU A 25 5.03 3.60 -14.99
N THR A 26 4.12 3.04 -15.76
CA THR A 26 3.56 3.77 -16.90
C THR A 26 2.71 4.96 -16.44
N ARG A 27 2.33 4.97 -15.16
CA ARG A 27 1.56 6.07 -14.62
C ARG A 27 2.43 7.04 -13.82
N GLY A 28 3.74 6.87 -13.91
CA GLY A 28 4.65 7.81 -13.28
C GLY A 28 5.08 7.48 -11.87
N TYR A 29 4.75 6.30 -11.37
CA TYR A 29 5.19 5.92 -10.04
C TYR A 29 6.55 5.23 -10.08
N ARG A 30 7.27 5.31 -8.99
CA ARG A 30 8.50 4.56 -8.83
C ARG A 30 8.09 3.31 -8.06
N VAL A 31 8.57 2.14 -8.46
CA VAL A 31 8.11 0.88 -7.86
C VAL A 31 9.28 0.06 -7.35
N VAL A 32 9.16 -0.42 -6.11
CA VAL A 32 10.14 -1.33 -5.54
C VAL A 32 9.38 -2.63 -5.30
N THR A 33 9.93 -3.76 -5.71
CA THR A 33 9.24 -5.04 -5.56
C THR A 33 10.00 -5.93 -4.61
N CYS A 34 9.25 -6.69 -3.80
CA CYS A 34 9.83 -7.68 -2.89
C CYS A 34 8.99 -8.93 -2.96
N THR A 35 9.61 -10.09 -2.82
CA THR A 35 8.89 -11.35 -2.91
C THR A 35 8.54 -11.94 -1.55
N ASN A 36 8.92 -11.27 -0.48
CA ASN A 36 8.58 -11.72 0.87
C ASN A 36 8.51 -10.55 1.81
N SER A 37 7.89 -10.76 2.97
CA SER A 37 7.67 -9.69 3.93
C SER A 37 8.94 -9.22 4.62
N GLU A 38 9.88 -10.12 4.83
CA GLU A 38 11.11 -9.76 5.49
C GLU A 38 11.88 -8.74 4.69
N ASP A 39 12.02 -8.96 3.38
CA ASP A 39 12.71 -8.00 2.52
C ASP A 39 11.91 -6.71 2.43
N ALA A 40 10.57 -6.82 2.40
CA ALA A 40 9.73 -5.64 2.32
C ALA A 40 9.92 -4.74 3.55
N LEU A 41 10.04 -5.33 4.73
CA LEU A 41 10.26 -4.55 5.94
C LEU A 41 11.62 -3.85 5.90
N LYS A 42 12.64 -4.51 5.36
CA LYS A 42 13.94 -3.90 5.26
C LYS A 42 13.90 -2.71 4.31
N VAL A 43 13.19 -2.87 3.19
CA VAL A 43 13.05 -1.78 2.23
C VAL A 43 12.28 -0.63 2.87
N PHE A 44 11.20 -0.94 3.59
CA PHE A 44 10.39 0.09 4.21
C PHE A 44 11.19 0.86 5.25
N ASP A 45 12.04 0.17 6.00
CA ASP A 45 12.84 0.82 7.03
C ASP A 45 13.82 1.83 6.46
N LYS A 46 14.19 1.72 5.20
CA LYS A 46 15.10 2.67 4.61
C LYS A 46 14.41 3.99 4.29
N GLY A 47 13.10 4.01 4.36
CA GLY A 47 12.34 5.24 4.12
C GLY A 47 12.00 5.47 2.68
N GLY A 48 11.18 6.45 2.44
CA GLY A 48 10.85 6.84 1.07
C GLY A 48 9.68 6.13 0.43
N ILE A 49 9.00 5.25 1.14
CA ILE A 49 7.86 4.53 0.59
C ILE A 49 6.59 5.33 0.87
N ASP A 50 5.83 5.61 -0.17
CA ASP A 50 4.61 6.40 -0.04
C ASP A 50 3.35 5.55 0.08
N LEU A 51 3.39 4.31 -0.41
CA LEU A 51 2.21 3.43 -0.37
C LEU A 51 2.67 1.99 -0.51
N VAL A 52 1.98 1.07 0.14
CA VAL A 52 2.31 -0.35 0.10
C VAL A 52 1.18 -1.15 -0.52
N LEU A 53 1.51 -2.04 -1.45
CA LEU A 53 0.57 -2.99 -2.02
C LEU A 53 1.10 -4.37 -1.66
N SER A 54 0.29 -5.20 -1.05
CA SER A 54 0.75 -6.53 -0.66
C SER A 54 -0.30 -7.58 -0.93
N ASP A 55 0.15 -8.75 -1.34
CA ASP A 55 -0.71 -9.91 -1.41
C ASP A 55 -0.90 -10.40 0.03
N LEU A 56 -2.03 -10.96 0.35
CA LEU A 56 -2.29 -11.47 1.69
C LEU A 56 -1.53 -12.76 1.95
N VAL A 57 -1.64 -13.69 1.03
CA VAL A 57 -1.07 -15.02 1.23
C VAL A 57 0.36 -15.10 0.71
N MET A 58 1.29 -15.24 1.63
CA MET A 58 2.70 -15.37 1.31
C MET A 58 3.33 -16.29 2.34
N PRO A 59 4.40 -17.00 1.98
CA PRO A 59 5.07 -17.87 2.95
C PRO A 59 5.66 -17.02 4.09
N GLY A 60 5.61 -17.53 5.28
CA GLY A 60 6.13 -16.83 6.45
C GLY A 60 5.15 -15.79 6.92
N VAL A 61 5.60 -14.54 7.02
CA VAL A 61 4.74 -13.46 7.49
C VAL A 61 3.80 -13.07 6.34
N ASP A 62 2.51 -13.14 6.56
CA ASP A 62 1.54 -12.83 5.50
C ASP A 62 1.38 -11.32 5.35
N GLY A 63 0.59 -10.94 4.33
CA GLY A 63 0.43 -9.53 4.01
C GLY A 63 -0.27 -8.72 5.10
N ALA A 64 -1.21 -9.33 5.81
CA ALA A 64 -1.90 -8.61 6.86
C ALA A 64 -0.94 -8.28 8.00
N GLU A 65 -0.09 -9.22 8.35
CA GLU A 65 0.89 -8.97 9.40
C GLU A 65 1.95 -7.97 8.93
N LEU A 66 2.34 -8.05 7.66
CA LEU A 66 3.30 -7.11 7.11
C LEU A 66 2.75 -5.69 7.23
N ILE A 67 1.50 -5.50 6.81
CA ILE A 67 0.89 -4.18 6.84
C ILE A 67 0.72 -3.71 8.29
N ALA A 68 0.38 -4.62 9.20
CA ALA A 68 0.26 -4.25 10.61
C ALA A 68 1.59 -3.72 11.15
N ARG A 69 2.69 -4.37 10.79
CA ARG A 69 4.00 -3.93 11.23
C ARG A 69 4.39 -2.58 10.64
N ILE A 70 4.06 -2.38 9.37
CA ILE A 70 4.34 -1.11 8.72
C ILE A 70 3.53 0.00 9.38
N LYS A 71 2.25 -0.26 9.67
CA LYS A 71 1.39 0.75 10.28
C LYS A 71 1.84 1.10 11.70
N LYS A 72 2.51 0.20 12.36
CA LYS A 72 2.99 0.47 13.68
C LYS A 72 4.09 1.50 13.61
N GLN A 73 4.94 1.45 12.59
CA GLN A 73 6.00 2.40 12.40
C GLN A 73 5.50 3.67 11.75
N SER A 74 4.53 3.56 10.87
CA SER A 74 4.10 4.69 10.06
C SER A 74 2.60 4.60 9.82
N PRO A 75 1.78 4.98 10.80
CA PRO A 75 0.33 4.82 10.70
C PRO A 75 -0.29 5.53 9.50
N GLN A 76 0.34 6.57 9.01
CA GLN A 76 -0.21 7.31 7.89
C GLN A 76 0.13 6.75 6.52
N THR A 77 1.00 5.74 6.44
CA THR A 77 1.35 5.16 5.15
C THR A 77 0.18 4.33 4.65
N PRO A 78 -0.41 4.67 3.52
CA PRO A 78 -1.55 3.89 3.01
C PRO A 78 -1.14 2.52 2.53
N ALA A 79 -2.01 1.56 2.68
CA ALA A 79 -1.74 0.18 2.31
C ALA A 79 -2.95 -0.47 1.68
N ILE A 80 -2.71 -1.23 0.62
CA ILE A 80 -3.73 -1.99 -0.08
C ILE A 80 -3.37 -3.46 0.02
N LEU A 81 -4.32 -4.29 0.39
CA LEU A 81 -4.12 -5.71 0.54
C LEU A 81 -4.95 -6.47 -0.50
N PHE A 82 -4.31 -7.41 -1.20
CA PHE A 82 -4.99 -8.24 -2.18
C PHE A 82 -5.25 -9.62 -1.59
N SER A 83 -6.43 -10.14 -1.80
CA SER A 83 -6.77 -11.46 -1.27
C SER A 83 -7.55 -12.27 -2.28
N GLY A 84 -7.27 -13.56 -2.36
CA GLY A 84 -8.00 -14.45 -3.24
C GLY A 84 -9.40 -14.72 -2.72
N THR A 85 -9.60 -14.56 -1.41
CA THR A 85 -10.91 -14.67 -0.83
C THR A 85 -11.09 -13.48 0.06
N VAL A 86 -12.19 -12.82 -0.01
CA VAL A 86 -12.43 -11.63 0.75
C VAL A 86 -13.01 -11.93 2.10
N LYS A 87 -13.78 -13.01 2.21
CA LYS A 87 -14.44 -13.32 3.40
C LYS A 87 -13.60 -13.43 4.62
N GLY A 88 -13.91 -12.74 5.59
CA GLY A 88 -13.28 -12.86 6.89
C GLY A 88 -12.01 -12.06 7.11
N TYR A 89 -11.46 -11.49 6.08
CA TYR A 89 -10.24 -10.75 6.25
C TYR A 89 -10.41 -9.30 6.60
N GLU A 90 -11.43 -8.69 6.10
CA GLU A 90 -11.66 -7.30 6.33
C GLU A 90 -11.65 -6.94 7.79
N ARG A 91 -12.08 -7.82 8.61
CA ARG A 91 -12.20 -7.47 10.00
C ARG A 91 -10.91 -7.55 10.78
N ASP A 92 -9.90 -8.21 10.21
CA ASP A 92 -8.66 -8.38 10.93
C ASP A 92 -7.47 -7.66 10.36
N THR A 93 -7.69 -6.75 9.46
CA THR A 93 -6.57 -6.06 8.84
C THR A 93 -6.66 -4.58 9.09
N VAL A 94 -5.49 -3.92 9.09
CA VAL A 94 -5.44 -2.48 9.19
C VAL A 94 -5.15 -1.85 7.84
N ALA A 95 -5.27 -2.62 6.76
CA ALA A 95 -5.10 -2.09 5.43
C ALA A 95 -6.19 -1.07 5.15
N ASP A 96 -5.87 -0.06 4.36
CA ASP A 96 -6.83 0.98 4.02
C ASP A 96 -7.82 0.51 2.97
N VAL A 97 -7.40 -0.41 2.10
CA VAL A 97 -8.24 -0.93 1.04
C VAL A 97 -7.98 -2.41 0.86
N PHE A 98 -9.03 -3.17 0.57
CA PHE A 98 -8.96 -4.58 0.28
C PHE A 98 -9.41 -4.75 -1.15
N LEU A 99 -8.69 -5.46 -1.96
CA LEU A 99 -9.10 -5.77 -3.33
C LEU A 99 -8.99 -7.25 -3.59
N PRO A 100 -9.94 -7.83 -4.34
CA PRO A 100 -9.86 -9.25 -4.66
C PRO A 100 -8.75 -9.47 -5.67
N LYS A 101 -7.88 -10.41 -5.38
CA LYS A 101 -6.74 -10.67 -6.24
C LYS A 101 -7.22 -11.18 -7.59
N GLY A 102 -6.77 -10.55 -8.64
CA GLY A 102 -7.11 -10.99 -9.99
C GLY A 102 -8.49 -10.64 -10.47
N MET A 103 -9.29 -9.98 -9.65
CA MET A 103 -10.65 -9.67 -10.02
C MET A 103 -10.97 -8.19 -10.05
N TYR A 104 -9.96 -7.35 -10.03
CA TYR A 104 -10.20 -5.94 -10.13
C TYR A 104 -9.73 -5.42 -11.48
N ALA A 105 -10.31 -4.35 -11.94
CA ALA A 105 -9.84 -3.73 -13.16
C ALA A 105 -8.59 -2.91 -12.84
N PRO A 106 -7.60 -2.88 -13.72
CA PRO A 106 -6.41 -2.07 -13.47
C PRO A 106 -6.73 -0.61 -13.18
N ALA A 107 -7.77 -0.08 -13.84
CA ALA A 107 -8.16 1.30 -13.59
C ALA A 107 -8.64 1.50 -12.16
N GLU A 108 -9.27 0.50 -11.59
CA GLU A 108 -9.74 0.59 -10.23
C GLU A 108 -8.57 0.67 -9.25
N LEU A 109 -7.54 -0.14 -9.45
CA LEU A 109 -6.37 -0.11 -8.59
C LEU A 109 -5.69 1.26 -8.69
N LEU A 110 -5.54 1.76 -9.91
CA LEU A 110 -4.88 3.04 -10.10
C LEU A 110 -5.65 4.18 -9.44
N GLU A 111 -6.97 4.11 -9.49
CA GLU A 111 -7.78 5.13 -8.86
C GLU A 111 -7.68 5.07 -7.33
N ARG A 112 -7.66 3.85 -6.77
CA ARG A 112 -7.53 3.71 -5.33
C ARG A 112 -6.19 4.26 -4.86
N ILE A 113 -5.12 4.00 -5.61
CA ILE A 113 -3.81 4.50 -5.26
C ILE A 113 -3.81 6.02 -5.29
N ARG A 114 -4.35 6.60 -6.34
CA ARG A 114 -4.39 8.05 -6.47
C ARG A 114 -5.12 8.70 -5.30
N VAL A 115 -6.27 8.15 -4.96
CA VAL A 115 -7.07 8.70 -3.88
C VAL A 115 -6.34 8.59 -2.54
N LEU A 116 -5.72 7.45 -2.28
CA LEU A 116 -5.02 7.28 -1.01
C LEU A 116 -3.82 8.23 -0.89
N LEU A 117 -3.11 8.47 -1.98
CA LEU A 117 -1.97 9.35 -1.94
C LEU A 117 -2.38 10.80 -1.73
N VAL A 118 -3.51 11.19 -2.29
CA VAL A 118 -4.02 12.54 -2.10
C VAL A 118 -4.46 12.71 -0.66
N LYS A 119 -5.15 11.75 -0.09
CA LYS A 119 -5.62 11.83 1.28
C LYS A 119 -4.45 11.89 2.24
N LYS A 120 -3.39 11.16 1.99
CA LYS A 120 -2.26 11.16 2.86
C LYS A 120 -1.66 12.54 2.94
N ARG A 121 -1.63 13.28 1.84
CA ARG A 121 -1.09 14.59 1.83
C ARG A 121 -1.98 15.57 2.52
N GLY A 122 -3.24 15.54 2.28
CA GLY A 122 -4.17 16.49 2.82
C GLY A 122 -4.17 16.61 4.32
N PRO A 123 -4.41 15.57 5.02
CA PRO A 123 -4.53 15.65 6.46
C PRO A 123 -3.32 16.20 7.15
N LYS A 124 -2.19 16.04 6.59
CA LYS A 124 -1.07 16.50 7.15
C LYS A 124 -1.06 17.89 7.40
N ARG A 125 -1.57 18.67 6.56
CA ARG A 125 -1.56 20.02 6.78
C ARG A 125 -2.52 20.44 7.69
N ALA A 126 -3.58 19.92 7.66
CA ALA A 126 -4.62 20.38 8.50
C ALA A 126 -4.28 20.28 9.91
N THR A 127 -3.39 19.68 10.21
CA THR A 127 -3.23 19.55 11.55
C THR A 127 -2.75 20.54 12.24
N SER A 128 -2.57 20.98 12.25
CA SER A 128 -2.21 21.73 13.08
C SER A 128 -3.07 22.16 13.81
N VAL A 129 -3.39 22.23 13.92
CA VAL A 129 -4.15 22.65 14.58
C VAL A 129 -4.95 22.24 15.05
N GLY A 130 -4.92 22.02 15.18
CA GLY A 130 -5.70 21.76 15.64
C GLY A 130 -6.43 21.41 15.63
N GLY A 131 -6.49 21.12 15.50
CA GLY A 131 -7.26 20.71 15.58
C GLY A 131 -8.16 20.72 15.35
N GLU A 132 -8.47 20.93 15.24
CA GLU A 132 -9.37 20.97 15.03
C GLU A 132 -9.96 20.56 14.20
N PHE A 133 -10.07 20.44 14.03
CA PHE A 133 -10.72 20.03 13.28
C PHE A 133 -10.76 19.23 12.71
N SER A 134 -10.44 18.95 13.04
CA SER A 134 -10.43 18.18 12.67
C SER A 134 -10.49 17.52 12.01
N ALA A 135 -10.53 17.52 11.95
CA ALA A 135 -10.71 16.92 11.39
C ALA A 135 -10.53 16.37 10.65
N ALA A 136 -10.30 16.41 10.50
CA ALA A 136 -10.28 15.95 9.86
C ALA A 136 -10.00 15.24 9.57
N SER A 137 -9.91 15.00 9.78
CA SER A 137 -9.82 14.37 9.60
C SER A 137 -9.91 13.84 9.30
#